data_9288a6ae21aea1c4d824bf86f8124c25
#
_entry.id   9288a6ae21aea1c4d824bf86f8124c25
#
_cell.length_a   1.000
_cell.length_b   1.000
_cell.length_c   1.000
_cell.angle_alpha   90.00
_cell.angle_beta   90.00
_cell.angle_gamma   90.00
#
_symmetry.space_group_name_H-M   'P 1'
#
loop_
_entity.id
_entity.type
_entity.pdbx_description
1 polymer ?
#
loop_
_entity_poly.entity_id
_entity_poly.type
_entity_poly.pdbx_seq_one_letter_code
_entity_poly.pdbx_strand_id
1 'polypeptide(L)'
;MTKKLKIRDLTLRDGQQSLFATRLSQQSIDKLLPHYLEAGFYAMEVWGGAVPDSVMRYLDESPWVRLKSISDKIQGKSYLTALSRGRNLFGYVPYPTTVIEGFYKEAIANGLGIMRIFDALNDLENVKESVEIINKLGGIPDGAVCYTVDPKDDAIEVEVEVEEEVPASGFFAKLLGKKEVVKVKKTVLQEPKKIFTDDYFVEKAKGYEKLGAKIITLKDMAGLVNPARIATLMPRLKAAVNVPIDFHTHCTPGYGLASGLMAILHDVDILDTNIWWFGEGSAAPAIELIYIFAKKLGVEVEVNMEAVGKIREELKAARESLRDFDLHKDNFPKAFDPLKDTLPAEIDAQFDKAIEAAKANDEEALLAACHAIEAYFNFPKPNVIVKEAEVPGGMYSNMVAQLRQLKAEDVLEDAMKLIPKVRRDAGLVPLVTPTSQIVGSQAVMVALSRKAGNDDYKNTSNQFVSLVKG
;
A
#
# COMPACT_ATOMS: atom_id res chain seq x y z
N MET A 1 24.03 -13.70 -16.04
CA MET A 1 24.21 -12.50 -15.20
C MET A 1 23.50 -12.73 -13.90
N THR A 2 24.10 -12.37 -12.77
CA THR A 2 23.42 -12.44 -11.46
C THR A 2 22.24 -11.49 -11.49
N LYS A 3 21.07 -11.95 -11.03
CA LYS A 3 19.88 -11.11 -10.89
C LYS A 3 20.16 -10.03 -9.86
N LYS A 4 19.74 -8.79 -10.13
CA LYS A 4 19.94 -7.62 -9.25
C LYS A 4 18.62 -7.08 -8.80
N LEU A 5 18.55 -6.67 -7.53
CA LEU A 5 17.38 -6.04 -6.92
C LEU A 5 17.77 -4.65 -6.45
N LYS A 6 17.07 -3.64 -6.96
CA LYS A 6 17.18 -2.27 -6.47
C LYS A 6 16.29 -2.08 -5.26
N ILE A 7 16.78 -1.32 -4.29
CA ILE A 7 16.02 -1.00 -3.07
C ILE A 7 15.71 0.49 -3.05
N ARG A 8 14.43 0.80 -2.78
CA ARG A 8 14.01 2.13 -2.35
C ARG A 8 13.79 2.07 -0.84
N ASP A 9 14.57 2.84 -0.10
CA ASP A 9 14.39 2.98 1.34
C ASP A 9 13.26 3.95 1.65
N LEU A 10 12.34 3.55 2.52
CA LEU A 10 11.19 4.33 2.94
C LEU A 10 11.30 4.86 4.37
N THR A 11 12.37 4.55 5.08
CA THR A 11 12.55 4.79 6.53
C THR A 11 12.28 6.24 6.93
N LEU A 12 12.79 7.19 6.14
CA LEU A 12 12.74 8.62 6.46
C LEU A 12 11.40 9.29 6.12
N ARG A 13 10.49 8.62 5.39
CA ARG A 13 9.16 9.13 5.08
C ARG A 13 8.07 8.17 5.53
N ASP A 14 7.89 7.04 4.82
CA ASP A 14 6.77 6.14 5.06
C ASP A 14 6.89 5.39 6.38
N GLY A 15 8.07 4.87 6.70
CA GLY A 15 8.33 4.16 7.95
C GLY A 15 8.02 5.01 9.18
N GLN A 16 8.58 6.24 9.25
CA GLN A 16 8.29 7.14 10.35
C GLN A 16 6.83 7.63 10.38
N GLN A 17 6.19 7.75 9.22
CA GLN A 17 4.79 8.11 9.13
C GLN A 17 3.90 6.99 9.65
N SER A 18 4.20 5.76 9.30
CA SER A 18 3.40 4.57 9.60
C SER A 18 3.56 4.08 11.04
N LEU A 19 4.72 4.32 11.67
CA LEU A 19 5.04 3.84 13.03
C LEU A 19 5.01 4.93 14.09
N PHE A 20 5.42 6.18 13.74
CA PHE A 20 5.74 7.23 14.72
C PHE A 20 5.03 8.56 14.43
N ALA A 21 3.88 8.51 13.77
CA ALA A 21 3.05 9.68 13.47
C ALA A 21 3.82 10.86 12.83
N THR A 22 4.88 10.56 12.06
CA THR A 22 5.73 11.55 11.37
C THR A 22 6.45 12.50 12.34
N ARG A 23 7.05 11.98 13.42
CA ARG A 23 7.70 12.80 14.47
C ARG A 23 9.23 12.75 14.45
N LEU A 24 9.86 12.13 13.44
CA LEU A 24 11.31 12.11 13.32
C LEU A 24 11.86 13.50 13.01
N SER A 25 12.71 14.04 13.90
CA SER A 25 13.27 15.39 13.76
C SER A 25 14.38 15.45 12.70
N GLN A 26 14.62 16.65 12.15
CA GLN A 26 15.74 16.89 11.25
C GLN A 26 17.08 16.57 11.90
N GLN A 27 17.23 16.87 13.20
CA GLN A 27 18.47 16.56 13.94
C GLN A 27 18.73 15.04 13.97
N SER A 28 17.70 14.22 14.13
CA SER A 28 17.85 12.76 14.06
C SER A 28 18.21 12.29 12.66
N ILE A 29 17.57 12.87 11.64
CA ILE A 29 17.87 12.56 10.22
C ILE A 29 19.34 12.90 9.91
N ASP A 30 19.81 14.06 10.33
CA ASP A 30 21.16 14.55 10.04
C ASP A 30 22.29 13.61 10.54
N LYS A 31 22.04 12.88 11.63
CA LYS A 31 22.99 11.87 12.14
C LYS A 31 23.06 10.64 11.23
N LEU A 32 21.97 10.30 10.55
CA LEU A 32 21.87 9.12 9.69
C LEU A 32 22.50 9.36 8.30
N LEU A 33 22.43 10.60 7.79
CA LEU A 33 22.76 10.91 6.39
C LEU A 33 24.16 10.54 5.94
N PRO A 34 25.25 10.63 6.77
CA PRO A 34 26.56 10.14 6.36
C PRO A 34 26.55 8.64 6.01
N HIS A 35 25.81 7.84 6.77
CA HIS A 35 25.70 6.40 6.53
C HIS A 35 24.76 6.08 5.36
N TYR A 36 23.72 6.90 5.12
CA TYR A 36 22.90 6.81 3.91
C TYR A 36 23.69 7.09 2.64
N LEU A 37 24.61 8.06 2.68
CA LEU A 37 25.53 8.33 1.57
C LEU A 37 26.40 7.11 1.24
N GLU A 38 26.88 6.37 2.26
CA GLU A 38 27.67 5.15 2.10
C GLU A 38 26.81 3.96 1.65
N ALA A 39 25.55 3.89 2.07
CA ALA A 39 24.64 2.78 1.76
C ALA A 39 24.30 2.70 0.28
N GLY A 40 24.16 3.82 -0.40
CA GLY A 40 23.97 3.87 -1.85
C GLY A 40 22.67 3.22 -2.32
N PHE A 41 21.56 3.42 -1.62
CA PHE A 41 20.25 2.99 -2.07
C PHE A 41 19.95 3.51 -3.48
N TYR A 42 19.21 2.73 -4.29
CA TYR A 42 18.71 3.23 -5.56
C TYR A 42 17.93 4.52 -5.39
N ALA A 43 17.02 4.54 -4.40
CA ALA A 43 16.22 5.71 -4.07
C ALA A 43 15.94 5.74 -2.56
N MET A 44 15.65 6.94 -2.04
CA MET A 44 15.27 7.19 -0.66
C MET A 44 14.00 8.03 -0.65
N GLU A 45 12.91 7.53 -0.06
CA GLU A 45 11.71 8.34 0.11
C GLU A 45 11.86 9.19 1.36
N VAL A 46 11.98 10.49 1.18
CA VAL A 46 12.35 11.44 2.24
C VAL A 46 11.30 12.54 2.45
N TRP A 47 10.37 12.69 1.49
CA TRP A 47 9.47 13.83 1.45
C TRP A 47 8.08 13.45 0.92
N GLY A 48 7.10 14.36 1.04
CA GLY A 48 5.72 14.09 0.64
C GLY A 48 4.90 13.37 1.71
N GLY A 49 3.73 12.87 1.33
CA GLY A 49 2.79 12.30 2.27
C GLY A 49 2.41 13.30 3.38
N ALA A 50 2.56 12.89 4.65
CA ALA A 50 2.29 13.75 5.80
C ALA A 50 3.51 14.57 6.27
N VAL A 51 4.72 14.33 5.72
CA VAL A 51 5.94 14.98 6.21
C VAL A 51 5.84 16.51 6.17
N PRO A 52 5.47 17.16 5.06
CA PRO A 52 5.45 18.64 5.02
C PRO A 52 4.52 19.26 6.04
N ASP A 53 3.31 18.71 6.23
CA ASP A 53 2.36 19.24 7.22
C ASP A 53 2.83 18.97 8.66
N SER A 54 3.30 17.74 8.92
CA SER A 54 3.68 17.32 10.26
C SER A 54 4.92 18.04 10.79
N VAL A 55 5.94 18.27 9.96
CA VAL A 55 7.16 18.93 10.41
C VAL A 55 6.91 20.40 10.73
N MET A 56 6.06 21.09 9.96
CA MET A 56 5.65 22.47 10.26
C MET A 56 4.78 22.52 11.52
N ARG A 57 3.82 21.63 11.64
CA ARG A 57 2.78 21.68 12.70
C ARG A 57 3.29 21.23 14.06
N TYR A 58 4.20 20.27 14.10
CA TYR A 58 4.57 19.58 15.33
C TYR A 58 6.05 19.65 15.69
N LEU A 59 6.92 19.95 14.73
CA LEU A 59 8.36 19.98 14.95
C LEU A 59 8.95 21.39 14.80
N ASP A 60 8.14 22.36 14.37
CA ASP A 60 8.57 23.73 14.06
C ASP A 60 9.75 23.75 13.05
N GLU A 61 9.69 22.87 12.06
CA GLU A 61 10.70 22.69 11.02
C GLU A 61 10.16 23.05 9.65
N SER A 62 11.02 23.58 8.76
CA SER A 62 10.69 23.82 7.37
C SER A 62 10.87 22.55 6.52
N PRO A 63 9.82 22.07 5.82
CA PRO A 63 9.95 20.91 4.95
C PRO A 63 10.91 21.15 3.78
N TRP A 64 11.05 22.38 3.31
CA TRP A 64 11.99 22.75 2.25
C TRP A 64 13.43 22.73 2.71
N VAL A 65 13.72 23.24 3.91
CA VAL A 65 15.05 23.14 4.53
C VAL A 65 15.43 21.67 4.74
N ARG A 66 14.48 20.85 5.17
CA ARG A 66 14.66 19.39 5.32
C ARG A 66 15.08 18.74 4.01
N LEU A 67 14.33 18.96 2.93
CA LEU A 67 14.63 18.39 1.61
C LEU A 67 16.02 18.82 1.14
N LYS A 68 16.32 20.12 1.22
CA LYS A 68 17.61 20.68 0.81
C LYS A 68 18.77 20.13 1.62
N SER A 69 18.64 20.04 2.95
CA SER A 69 19.67 19.45 3.84
C SER A 69 19.98 18.00 3.48
N ILE A 70 18.94 17.20 3.24
CA ILE A 70 19.12 15.79 2.82
C ILE A 70 19.83 15.75 1.47
N SER A 71 19.36 16.53 0.49
CA SER A 71 19.95 16.58 -0.85
C SER A 71 21.43 16.92 -0.83
N ASP A 72 21.81 17.95 -0.08
CA ASP A 72 23.21 18.41 0.01
C ASP A 72 24.13 17.34 0.60
N LYS A 73 23.62 16.52 1.52
CA LYS A 73 24.40 15.47 2.16
C LYS A 73 24.46 14.18 1.36
N ILE A 74 23.40 13.83 0.63
CA ILE A 74 23.35 12.62 -0.22
C ILE A 74 24.09 12.82 -1.55
N GLN A 75 24.27 14.05 -2.02
CA GLN A 75 25.11 14.40 -3.16
C GLN A 75 24.79 13.60 -4.45
N GLY A 76 23.54 13.25 -4.67
CA GLY A 76 23.08 12.50 -5.84
C GLY A 76 23.48 11.02 -5.87
N LYS A 77 24.01 10.45 -4.78
CA LYS A 77 24.34 9.01 -4.69
C LYS A 77 23.10 8.12 -4.69
N SER A 78 21.98 8.65 -4.17
CA SER A 78 20.67 8.03 -4.21
C SER A 78 19.69 9.04 -4.76
N TYR A 79 18.68 8.59 -5.52
CA TYR A 79 17.56 9.46 -5.88
C TYR A 79 16.74 9.78 -4.65
N LEU A 80 16.52 11.07 -4.38
CA LEU A 80 15.53 11.47 -3.37
C LEU A 80 14.13 11.38 -3.97
N THR A 81 13.19 10.80 -3.23
CA THR A 81 11.81 10.62 -3.69
C THR A 81 10.82 11.26 -2.75
N ALA A 82 9.67 11.64 -3.30
CA ALA A 82 8.51 12.12 -2.55
C ALA A 82 7.23 11.51 -3.09
N LEU A 83 6.21 11.41 -2.23
CA LEU A 83 4.88 10.94 -2.58
C LEU A 83 3.95 12.13 -2.79
N SER A 84 3.30 12.22 -3.97
CA SER A 84 2.36 13.29 -4.35
C SER A 84 1.02 12.74 -4.84
N ARG A 85 -0.07 13.48 -4.55
CA ARG A 85 -1.46 13.11 -4.93
C ARG A 85 -1.90 13.82 -6.21
N GLY A 86 -1.22 13.60 -7.33
CA GLY A 86 -1.55 14.25 -8.60
C GLY A 86 -1.68 15.76 -8.43
N ARG A 87 -2.77 16.35 -8.94
CA ARG A 87 -3.06 17.81 -8.84
C ARG A 87 -3.22 18.31 -7.41
N ASN A 88 -3.47 17.42 -6.45
CA ASN A 88 -3.61 17.80 -5.04
C ASN A 88 -2.26 17.96 -4.34
N LEU A 89 -1.15 17.62 -4.98
CA LEU A 89 0.20 17.67 -4.41
C LEU A 89 0.24 16.97 -3.04
N PHE A 90 0.47 17.71 -1.95
CA PHE A 90 0.42 17.20 -0.58
C PHE A 90 -0.87 17.60 0.16
N GLY A 91 -1.75 18.38 -0.50
CA GLY A 91 -3.02 18.85 0.03
C GLY A 91 -4.19 17.88 -0.22
N TYR A 92 -5.39 18.38 0.04
CA TYR A 92 -6.64 17.63 -0.07
C TYR A 92 -7.59 18.15 -1.15
N VAL A 93 -7.21 19.21 -1.83
CA VAL A 93 -7.96 19.81 -2.95
C VAL A 93 -7.03 20.03 -4.13
N PRO A 94 -7.53 19.96 -5.38
CA PRO A 94 -6.71 20.24 -6.56
C PRO A 94 -6.20 21.68 -6.59
N TYR A 95 -4.94 21.84 -6.96
CA TYR A 95 -4.32 23.13 -7.15
C TYR A 95 -4.35 23.56 -8.63
N PRO A 96 -4.31 24.87 -8.93
CA PRO A 96 -4.13 25.39 -10.28
C PRO A 96 -2.77 24.95 -10.88
N THR A 97 -2.71 24.79 -12.21
CA THR A 97 -1.50 24.40 -12.96
C THR A 97 -0.26 25.20 -12.59
N THR A 98 -0.41 26.53 -12.44
CA THR A 98 0.72 27.42 -12.06
C THR A 98 1.33 27.08 -10.70
N VAL A 99 0.50 26.65 -9.75
CA VAL A 99 0.97 26.20 -8.42
C VAL A 99 1.67 24.85 -8.54
N ILE A 100 1.10 23.92 -9.31
CA ILE A 100 1.67 22.59 -9.54
C ILE A 100 3.05 22.71 -10.21
N GLU A 101 3.15 23.52 -11.27
CA GLU A 101 4.41 23.77 -12.00
C GLU A 101 5.47 24.41 -11.09
N GLY A 102 5.09 25.46 -10.35
CA GLY A 102 5.98 26.12 -9.40
C GLY A 102 6.46 25.19 -8.29
N PHE A 103 5.56 24.37 -7.75
CA PHE A 103 5.88 23.41 -6.70
C PHE A 103 6.89 22.35 -7.16
N TYR A 104 6.66 21.70 -8.30
CA TYR A 104 7.59 20.70 -8.81
C TYR A 104 8.92 21.30 -9.24
N LYS A 105 8.92 22.51 -9.80
CA LYS A 105 10.14 23.23 -10.13
C LYS A 105 11.02 23.45 -8.90
N GLU A 106 10.44 23.94 -7.81
CA GLU A 106 11.17 24.14 -6.56
C GLU A 106 11.59 22.81 -5.90
N ALA A 107 10.74 21.78 -5.93
CA ALA A 107 11.10 20.46 -5.38
C ALA A 107 12.30 19.85 -6.10
N ILE A 108 12.33 19.89 -7.44
CA ILE A 108 13.43 19.37 -8.25
C ILE A 108 14.69 20.23 -8.05
N ALA A 109 14.57 21.55 -8.00
CA ALA A 109 15.68 22.46 -7.74
C ALA A 109 16.31 22.24 -6.35
N ASN A 110 15.53 21.75 -5.36
CA ASN A 110 16.02 21.36 -4.04
C ASN A 110 16.48 19.89 -3.96
N GLY A 111 16.62 19.21 -5.10
CA GLY A 111 17.28 17.91 -5.19
C GLY A 111 16.35 16.71 -5.27
N LEU A 112 15.04 16.90 -5.42
CA LEU A 112 14.11 15.79 -5.63
C LEU A 112 14.36 15.19 -7.03
N GLY A 113 14.70 13.89 -7.10
CA GLY A 113 14.97 13.19 -8.36
C GLY A 113 13.75 12.45 -8.90
N ILE A 114 13.01 11.77 -8.02
CA ILE A 114 11.82 10.98 -8.39
C ILE A 114 10.60 11.54 -7.65
N MET A 115 9.53 11.80 -8.39
CA MET A 115 8.22 12.08 -7.81
C MET A 115 7.31 10.88 -8.02
N ARG A 116 6.94 10.18 -6.93
CA ARG A 116 5.90 9.16 -6.94
C ARG A 116 4.54 9.81 -6.90
N ILE A 117 3.77 9.61 -7.95
CA ILE A 117 2.48 10.27 -8.17
C ILE A 117 1.38 9.21 -8.13
N PHE A 118 0.38 9.43 -7.30
CA PHE A 118 -0.82 8.58 -7.26
C PHE A 118 -2.09 9.42 -7.28
N ASP A 119 -3.17 8.81 -7.69
CA ASP A 119 -4.52 9.26 -7.42
C ASP A 119 -5.27 8.19 -6.60
N ALA A 120 -6.03 8.61 -5.60
CA ALA A 120 -6.74 7.69 -4.71
C ALA A 120 -7.79 6.85 -5.44
N LEU A 121 -8.32 7.32 -6.57
CA LEU A 121 -9.30 6.63 -7.40
C LEU A 121 -8.66 5.93 -8.60
N ASN A 122 -7.33 5.98 -8.74
CA ASN A 122 -6.58 5.60 -9.94
C ASN A 122 -7.07 6.35 -11.21
N ASP A 123 -7.46 7.63 -11.03
CA ASP A 123 -7.83 8.49 -12.13
C ASP A 123 -6.57 9.04 -12.83
N LEU A 124 -6.39 8.63 -14.08
CA LEU A 124 -5.23 9.02 -14.88
C LEU A 124 -5.28 10.50 -15.32
N GLU A 125 -6.45 11.08 -15.42
CA GLU A 125 -6.57 12.50 -15.77
C GLU A 125 -6.09 13.41 -14.64
N ASN A 126 -6.30 13.02 -13.37
CA ASN A 126 -5.81 13.78 -12.23
C ASN A 126 -4.27 13.76 -12.09
N VAL A 127 -3.59 12.78 -12.65
CA VAL A 127 -2.11 12.64 -12.56
C VAL A 127 -1.37 13.11 -13.81
N LYS A 128 -2.06 13.21 -14.95
CA LYS A 128 -1.49 13.52 -16.26
C LYS A 128 -0.63 14.78 -16.26
N GLU A 129 -1.18 15.88 -15.80
CA GLU A 129 -0.49 17.17 -15.75
C GLU A 129 0.78 17.12 -14.90
N SER A 130 0.73 16.40 -13.75
CA SER A 130 1.89 16.21 -12.89
C SER A 130 3.01 15.42 -13.60
N VAL A 131 2.66 14.35 -14.33
CA VAL A 131 3.63 13.54 -15.10
C VAL A 131 4.29 14.40 -16.20
N GLU A 132 3.48 15.16 -16.94
CA GLU A 132 3.97 16.03 -18.01
C GLU A 132 4.94 17.13 -17.50
N ILE A 133 4.56 17.81 -16.40
CA ILE A 133 5.37 18.88 -15.80
C ILE A 133 6.70 18.30 -15.27
N ILE A 134 6.68 17.18 -14.55
CA ILE A 134 7.90 16.59 -13.99
C ILE A 134 8.86 16.18 -15.11
N ASN A 135 8.36 15.55 -16.20
CA ASN A 135 9.18 15.25 -17.36
C ASN A 135 9.81 16.50 -18.00
N LYS A 136 8.99 17.58 -18.17
CA LYS A 136 9.46 18.87 -18.71
C LYS A 136 10.57 19.49 -17.87
N LEU A 137 10.50 19.31 -16.55
CA LEU A 137 11.50 19.83 -15.59
C LEU A 137 12.71 18.92 -15.40
N GLY A 138 12.79 17.77 -16.09
CA GLY A 138 13.90 16.83 -16.02
C GLY A 138 13.89 15.91 -14.79
N GLY A 139 12.79 15.85 -14.04
CA GLY A 139 12.55 14.88 -12.98
C GLY A 139 12.09 13.53 -13.52
N ILE A 140 11.99 12.54 -12.65
CA ILE A 140 11.52 11.18 -12.96
C ILE A 140 10.12 10.98 -12.38
N PRO A 141 9.04 10.95 -13.20
CA PRO A 141 7.72 10.61 -12.72
C PRO A 141 7.60 9.10 -12.51
N ASP A 142 7.21 8.70 -11.29
CA ASP A 142 6.89 7.34 -10.89
C ASP A 142 5.37 7.25 -10.74
N GLY A 143 4.71 6.52 -11.64
CA GLY A 143 3.27 6.34 -11.64
C GLY A 143 2.85 5.23 -10.69
N ALA A 144 2.20 5.60 -9.58
CA ALA A 144 1.80 4.64 -8.56
C ALA A 144 0.34 4.21 -8.75
N VAL A 145 0.15 2.95 -9.12
CA VAL A 145 -1.17 2.31 -9.21
C VAL A 145 -1.57 1.85 -7.80
N CYS A 146 -2.59 2.49 -7.24
CA CYS A 146 -3.12 2.14 -5.93
C CYS A 146 -3.80 0.77 -5.98
N TYR A 147 -3.27 -0.18 -5.21
CA TYR A 147 -3.88 -1.50 -5.07
C TYR A 147 -5.05 -1.47 -4.10
N THR A 148 -6.07 -2.22 -4.44
CA THR A 148 -7.24 -2.48 -3.61
C THR A 148 -7.87 -3.81 -4.02
N VAL A 149 -8.81 -4.30 -3.23
CA VAL A 149 -9.57 -5.53 -3.49
C VAL A 149 -11.06 -5.20 -3.62
N ASP A 150 -11.81 -6.05 -4.30
CA ASP A 150 -13.27 -5.96 -4.27
C ASP A 150 -13.75 -6.28 -2.85
N PRO A 151 -14.81 -5.61 -2.36
CA PRO A 151 -15.40 -5.96 -1.07
C PRO A 151 -15.82 -7.43 -1.05
N LYS A 152 -15.69 -8.07 0.11
CA LYS A 152 -16.29 -9.39 0.35
C LYS A 152 -17.81 -9.21 0.40
N ASP A 153 -18.47 -9.66 -0.64
CA ASP A 153 -19.92 -9.62 -0.76
C ASP A 153 -20.44 -11.05 -0.89
N ASP A 154 -21.56 -11.30 -0.25
CA ASP A 154 -22.35 -12.50 -0.51
C ASP A 154 -22.93 -12.46 -1.91
N ALA A 155 -23.12 -13.64 -2.51
CA ALA A 155 -23.81 -13.75 -3.77
C ALA A 155 -25.22 -13.12 -3.66
N ILE A 156 -25.58 -12.29 -4.62
CA ILE A 156 -26.89 -11.63 -4.66
C ILE A 156 -27.88 -12.46 -5.48
N GLU A 157 -29.13 -12.48 -5.02
CA GLU A 157 -30.21 -13.06 -5.82
C GLU A 157 -30.55 -12.10 -6.97
N VAL A 158 -30.45 -12.59 -8.20
CA VAL A 158 -30.78 -11.83 -9.43
C VAL A 158 -31.83 -12.59 -10.20
N GLU A 159 -32.88 -11.90 -10.65
CA GLU A 159 -33.81 -12.46 -11.63
C GLU A 159 -33.15 -12.45 -13.01
N VAL A 160 -32.97 -13.62 -13.60
CA VAL A 160 -32.48 -13.78 -14.99
C VAL A 160 -33.59 -14.40 -15.84
N GLU A 161 -33.78 -13.90 -17.07
CA GLU A 161 -34.62 -14.56 -18.05
C GLU A 161 -33.82 -15.71 -18.67
N VAL A 162 -34.31 -16.93 -18.49
CA VAL A 162 -33.76 -18.12 -19.12
C VAL A 162 -34.78 -18.69 -20.09
N GLU A 163 -34.30 -19.19 -21.23
CA GLU A 163 -35.15 -19.89 -22.18
C GLU A 163 -35.28 -21.34 -21.71
N GLU A 164 -36.50 -21.80 -21.47
CA GLU A 164 -36.78 -23.19 -21.12
C GLU A 164 -37.65 -23.84 -22.16
N GLU A 165 -37.29 -25.08 -22.54
CA GLU A 165 -38.16 -25.92 -23.33
C GLU A 165 -39.27 -26.49 -22.45
N VAL A 166 -40.50 -26.10 -22.71
CA VAL A 166 -41.68 -26.63 -22.04
C VAL A 166 -42.51 -27.44 -23.05
N PRO A 167 -43.29 -28.41 -22.61
CA PRO A 167 -44.21 -29.10 -23.51
C PRO A 167 -45.19 -28.11 -24.16
N ALA A 168 -45.25 -28.11 -25.49
CA ALA A 168 -46.12 -27.17 -26.21
C ALA A 168 -47.57 -27.28 -25.79
N SER A 169 -48.27 -26.12 -25.72
CA SER A 169 -49.64 -26.05 -25.33
C SER A 169 -50.56 -26.61 -26.47
N GLY A 170 -51.47 -27.50 -26.13
CA GLY A 170 -52.41 -28.09 -27.05
C GLY A 170 -52.40 -29.63 -27.05
N PHE A 171 -53.62 -30.22 -27.20
CA PHE A 171 -53.80 -31.68 -27.11
C PHE A 171 -52.96 -32.45 -28.14
N PHE A 172 -52.92 -32.02 -29.39
CA PHE A 172 -52.15 -32.63 -30.48
C PHE A 172 -50.64 -32.39 -30.33
N ALA A 173 -50.20 -31.24 -29.82
CA ALA A 173 -48.80 -30.94 -29.59
C ALA A 173 -48.22 -31.82 -28.44
N LYS A 174 -48.97 -32.03 -27.38
CA LYS A 174 -48.61 -32.95 -26.30
C LYS A 174 -48.55 -34.39 -26.79
N LEU A 175 -49.48 -34.84 -27.64
CA LEU A 175 -49.50 -36.20 -28.17
C LEU A 175 -48.27 -36.45 -29.11
N LEU A 176 -47.76 -35.45 -29.77
CA LEU A 176 -46.64 -35.46 -30.67
C LEU A 176 -45.29 -35.16 -29.98
N GLY A 177 -45.30 -34.96 -28.67
CA GLY A 177 -44.09 -34.66 -27.88
C GLY A 177 -43.41 -33.34 -28.32
N LYS A 178 -44.14 -32.39 -28.92
CA LYS A 178 -43.59 -31.09 -29.31
C LYS A 178 -43.28 -30.25 -28.07
N LYS A 179 -42.16 -29.55 -28.14
CA LYS A 179 -41.71 -28.60 -27.11
C LYS A 179 -41.75 -27.18 -27.69
N GLU A 180 -42.02 -26.21 -26.85
CA GLU A 180 -41.90 -24.79 -27.18
C GLU A 180 -40.92 -24.13 -26.21
N VAL A 181 -40.16 -23.14 -26.67
CA VAL A 181 -39.24 -22.37 -25.86
C VAL A 181 -39.98 -21.18 -25.29
N VAL A 182 -40.00 -21.11 -23.97
CA VAL A 182 -40.61 -19.99 -23.24
C VAL A 182 -39.56 -19.30 -22.39
N LYS A 183 -39.65 -17.99 -22.28
CA LYS A 183 -38.80 -17.22 -21.37
C LYS A 183 -39.39 -17.28 -19.98
N VAL A 184 -38.62 -17.81 -19.04
CA VAL A 184 -39.00 -17.95 -17.63
C VAL A 184 -38.03 -17.12 -16.80
N LYS A 185 -38.54 -16.34 -15.87
CA LYS A 185 -37.70 -15.66 -14.86
C LYS A 185 -37.30 -16.65 -13.79
N LYS A 186 -36.00 -16.80 -13.59
CA LYS A 186 -35.44 -17.59 -12.51
C LYS A 186 -34.57 -16.72 -11.61
N THR A 187 -34.72 -16.88 -10.31
CA THR A 187 -33.81 -16.31 -9.33
C THR A 187 -32.58 -17.20 -9.28
N VAL A 188 -31.41 -16.63 -9.58
CA VAL A 188 -30.11 -17.28 -9.45
C VAL A 188 -29.24 -16.48 -8.51
N LEU A 189 -28.39 -17.17 -7.74
CA LEU A 189 -27.34 -16.55 -6.99
C LEU A 189 -26.23 -16.14 -7.95
N GLN A 190 -25.97 -14.87 -8.05
CA GLN A 190 -24.90 -14.31 -8.87
C GLN A 190 -23.82 -13.72 -7.97
N GLU A 191 -22.57 -14.17 -8.14
CA GLU A 191 -21.44 -13.49 -7.49
C GLU A 191 -21.28 -12.08 -8.04
N PRO A 192 -20.94 -11.10 -7.19
CA PRO A 192 -20.67 -9.73 -7.61
C PRO A 192 -19.57 -9.68 -8.67
N LYS A 193 -19.75 -8.84 -9.67
CA LYS A 193 -18.72 -8.64 -10.71
C LYS A 193 -17.46 -8.06 -10.07
N LYS A 194 -16.34 -8.76 -10.19
CA LYS A 194 -15.04 -8.27 -9.75
C LYS A 194 -14.56 -7.14 -10.64
N ILE A 195 -14.17 -6.02 -10.04
CA ILE A 195 -13.66 -4.82 -10.71
C ILE A 195 -12.13 -4.80 -10.64
N PHE A 196 -11.56 -5.06 -9.47
CA PHE A 196 -10.12 -4.95 -9.22
C PHE A 196 -9.38 -6.23 -9.61
N THR A 197 -9.50 -6.60 -10.89
CA THR A 197 -8.83 -7.75 -11.51
C THR A 197 -7.39 -7.43 -11.88
N ASP A 198 -6.60 -8.43 -12.27
CA ASP A 198 -5.25 -8.19 -12.81
C ASP A 198 -5.28 -7.28 -14.04
N ASP A 199 -6.31 -7.44 -14.90
CA ASP A 199 -6.49 -6.58 -16.09
C ASP A 199 -6.65 -5.11 -15.70
N TYR A 200 -7.42 -4.81 -14.64
CA TYR A 200 -7.57 -3.45 -14.15
C TYR A 200 -6.23 -2.80 -13.81
N PHE A 201 -5.38 -3.49 -13.02
CA PHE A 201 -4.08 -2.96 -12.61
C PHE A 201 -3.11 -2.84 -13.79
N VAL A 202 -3.11 -3.81 -14.68
CA VAL A 202 -2.31 -3.78 -15.92
C VAL A 202 -2.69 -2.60 -16.80
N GLU A 203 -3.99 -2.34 -17.02
CA GLU A 203 -4.45 -1.20 -17.83
C GLU A 203 -4.08 0.14 -17.17
N LYS A 204 -4.16 0.26 -15.83
CA LYS A 204 -3.70 1.46 -15.14
C LYS A 204 -2.18 1.68 -15.29
N ALA A 205 -1.38 0.61 -15.19
CA ALA A 205 0.06 0.66 -15.40
C ALA A 205 0.42 1.13 -16.83
N LYS A 206 -0.21 0.55 -17.86
CA LYS A 206 -0.07 1.00 -19.25
C LYS A 206 -0.48 2.47 -19.42
N GLY A 207 -1.55 2.88 -18.74
CA GLY A 207 -2.00 4.26 -18.76
C GLY A 207 -0.95 5.22 -18.26
N TYR A 208 -0.32 4.93 -17.12
CA TYR A 208 0.79 5.72 -16.58
C TYR A 208 2.00 5.76 -17.53
N GLU A 209 2.42 4.60 -18.09
CA GLU A 209 3.52 4.56 -19.07
C GLU A 209 3.19 5.43 -20.30
N LYS A 210 1.96 5.35 -20.83
CA LYS A 210 1.49 6.18 -21.95
C LYS A 210 1.52 7.68 -21.63
N LEU A 211 1.26 8.08 -20.39
CA LEU A 211 1.39 9.46 -19.94
C LEU A 211 2.85 9.91 -19.84
N GLY A 212 3.81 8.98 -19.84
CA GLY A 212 5.24 9.25 -19.78
C GLY A 212 5.88 8.97 -18.43
N ALA A 213 5.25 8.20 -17.55
CA ALA A 213 5.89 7.69 -16.34
C ALA A 213 7.13 6.87 -16.70
N LYS A 214 8.18 6.99 -15.88
CA LYS A 214 9.49 6.30 -16.07
C LYS A 214 9.67 5.12 -15.13
N ILE A 215 8.82 5.00 -14.13
CA ILE A 215 8.71 3.90 -13.18
C ILE A 215 7.23 3.68 -12.96
N ILE A 216 6.81 2.43 -12.77
CA ILE A 216 5.46 2.09 -12.32
C ILE A 216 5.57 1.42 -10.96
N THR A 217 4.89 1.96 -9.97
CA THR A 217 4.78 1.36 -8.64
C THR A 217 3.44 0.65 -8.49
N LEU A 218 3.44 -0.65 -8.18
CA LEU A 218 2.27 -1.31 -7.59
C LEU A 218 2.22 -0.91 -6.11
N LYS A 219 1.28 -0.01 -5.77
CA LYS A 219 1.24 0.64 -4.46
C LYS A 219 0.16 0.03 -3.57
N ASP A 220 0.59 -0.83 -2.66
CA ASP A 220 -0.26 -1.52 -1.68
C ASP A 220 -0.06 -0.95 -0.27
N MET A 221 -0.58 0.23 -0.02
CA MET A 221 -0.47 0.88 1.29
C MET A 221 -1.31 0.22 2.40
N ALA A 222 -2.23 -0.66 2.04
CA ALA A 222 -3.04 -1.41 3.00
C ALA A 222 -2.42 -2.77 3.35
N GLY A 223 -1.41 -3.22 2.60
CA GLY A 223 -0.76 -4.51 2.77
C GLY A 223 -1.66 -5.69 2.33
N LEU A 224 -2.61 -5.47 1.42
CA LEU A 224 -3.63 -6.45 1.02
C LEU A 224 -3.22 -7.33 -0.16
N VAL A 225 -2.12 -7.02 -0.83
CA VAL A 225 -1.60 -7.87 -1.90
C VAL A 225 -1.02 -9.13 -1.26
N ASN A 226 -1.76 -10.21 -1.32
CA ASN A 226 -1.28 -11.51 -0.84
C ASN A 226 -0.25 -12.14 -1.81
N PRO A 227 0.55 -13.14 -1.38
CA PRO A 227 1.56 -13.78 -2.20
C PRO A 227 1.01 -14.39 -3.49
N ALA A 228 -0.14 -15.06 -3.44
CA ALA A 228 -0.77 -15.66 -4.62
C ALA A 228 -1.13 -14.61 -5.68
N ARG A 229 -1.55 -13.41 -5.24
CA ARG A 229 -1.83 -12.29 -6.14
C ARG A 229 -0.56 -11.76 -6.80
N ILE A 230 0.55 -11.67 -6.09
CA ILE A 230 1.84 -11.27 -6.68
C ILE A 230 2.27 -12.27 -7.75
N ALA A 231 2.09 -13.58 -7.50
CA ALA A 231 2.45 -14.63 -8.45
C ALA A 231 1.75 -14.47 -9.82
N THR A 232 0.54 -13.94 -9.84
CA THR A 232 -0.23 -13.70 -11.08
C THR A 232 -0.02 -12.30 -11.65
N LEU A 233 -0.06 -11.28 -10.82
CA LEU A 233 -0.07 -9.87 -11.24
C LEU A 233 1.32 -9.37 -11.65
N MET A 234 2.38 -9.71 -10.90
CA MET A 234 3.73 -9.20 -11.20
C MET A 234 4.24 -9.60 -12.59
N PRO A 235 4.17 -10.88 -13.02
CA PRO A 235 4.57 -11.25 -14.39
C PRO A 235 3.76 -10.52 -15.47
N ARG A 236 2.48 -10.28 -15.22
CA ARG A 236 1.61 -9.55 -16.17
C ARG A 236 1.97 -8.08 -16.27
N LEU A 237 2.29 -7.42 -15.15
CA LEU A 237 2.79 -6.04 -15.14
C LEU A 237 4.12 -5.96 -15.90
N LYS A 238 5.07 -6.86 -15.60
CA LYS A 238 6.39 -6.92 -16.28
C LYS A 238 6.27 -7.14 -17.78
N ALA A 239 5.28 -7.90 -18.24
CA ALA A 239 5.04 -8.12 -19.67
C ALA A 239 4.29 -6.96 -20.35
N ALA A 240 3.59 -6.13 -19.57
CA ALA A 240 2.68 -5.11 -20.11
C ALA A 240 3.32 -3.74 -20.34
N VAL A 241 4.39 -3.41 -19.60
CA VAL A 241 5.10 -2.13 -19.66
C VAL A 241 6.60 -2.33 -19.84
N ASN A 242 7.28 -1.33 -20.41
CA ASN A 242 8.71 -1.38 -20.70
C ASN A 242 9.56 -0.63 -19.65
N VAL A 243 8.92 0.04 -18.70
CA VAL A 243 9.57 0.76 -17.61
C VAL A 243 9.74 -0.14 -16.39
N PRO A 244 10.70 0.14 -15.49
CA PRO A 244 10.87 -0.63 -14.26
C PRO A 244 9.60 -0.67 -13.41
N ILE A 245 9.33 -1.84 -12.82
CA ILE A 245 8.26 -2.04 -11.85
C ILE A 245 8.81 -1.98 -10.44
N ASP A 246 8.19 -1.16 -9.62
CA ASP A 246 8.44 -1.05 -8.19
C ASP A 246 7.28 -1.68 -7.40
N PHE A 247 7.59 -2.37 -6.31
CA PHE A 247 6.58 -2.95 -5.43
C PHE A 247 6.65 -2.33 -4.04
N HIS A 248 5.55 -1.70 -3.65
CA HIS A 248 5.34 -1.10 -2.34
C HIS A 248 4.23 -1.84 -1.60
N THR A 249 4.51 -2.34 -0.41
CA THR A 249 3.51 -2.97 0.46
C THR A 249 3.77 -2.68 1.93
N HIS A 250 2.76 -2.92 2.77
CA HIS A 250 2.85 -2.84 4.23
C HIS A 250 2.62 -4.20 4.88
N CYS A 251 3.10 -4.38 6.11
CA CYS A 251 3.03 -5.65 6.82
C CYS A 251 1.80 -5.77 7.75
N THR A 252 0.91 -4.77 7.81
CA THR A 252 -0.20 -4.73 8.77
C THR A 252 -1.05 -6.01 8.82
N PRO A 253 -1.56 -6.55 7.69
CA PRO A 253 -2.35 -7.79 7.68
C PRO A 253 -1.50 -9.07 7.66
N GLY A 254 -0.16 -8.95 7.63
CA GLY A 254 0.77 -10.06 7.66
C GLY A 254 1.15 -10.65 6.29
N TYR A 255 0.91 -9.93 5.20
CA TYR A 255 1.31 -10.38 3.86
C TYR A 255 2.67 -9.81 3.41
N GLY A 256 3.09 -8.65 3.95
CA GLY A 256 4.14 -7.81 3.38
C GLY A 256 5.46 -8.55 3.11
N LEU A 257 6.01 -9.25 4.10
CA LEU A 257 7.28 -10.00 3.96
C LEU A 257 7.16 -11.12 2.91
N ALA A 258 6.09 -11.90 2.96
CA ALA A 258 5.82 -13.00 2.05
C ALA A 258 5.60 -12.50 0.61
N SER A 259 4.85 -11.42 0.43
CA SER A 259 4.61 -10.79 -0.87
C SER A 259 5.88 -10.15 -1.44
N GLY A 260 6.75 -9.61 -0.57
CA GLY A 260 8.09 -9.14 -0.95
C GLY A 260 8.96 -10.26 -1.52
N LEU A 261 8.98 -11.43 -0.87
CA LEU A 261 9.67 -12.62 -1.39
C LEU A 261 9.10 -13.07 -2.75
N MET A 262 7.76 -13.11 -2.88
CA MET A 262 7.13 -13.44 -4.16
C MET A 262 7.47 -12.44 -5.26
N ALA A 263 7.52 -11.15 -4.94
CA ALA A 263 7.91 -10.12 -5.90
C ALA A 263 9.36 -10.32 -6.41
N ILE A 264 10.28 -10.71 -5.52
CA ILE A 264 11.67 -11.07 -5.89
C ILE A 264 11.68 -12.27 -6.83
N LEU A 265 10.91 -13.31 -6.55
CA LEU A 265 10.81 -14.50 -7.41
C LEU A 265 10.26 -14.17 -8.81
N HIS A 266 9.36 -13.19 -8.90
CA HIS A 266 8.73 -12.76 -10.15
C HIS A 266 9.37 -11.50 -10.76
N ASP A 267 10.68 -11.30 -10.54
CA ASP A 267 11.51 -10.33 -11.25
C ASP A 267 11.11 -8.86 -11.08
N VAL A 268 10.65 -8.48 -9.88
CA VAL A 268 10.47 -7.07 -9.55
C VAL A 268 11.82 -6.33 -9.72
N ASP A 269 11.78 -5.11 -10.27
CA ASP A 269 13.00 -4.32 -10.51
C ASP A 269 13.43 -3.52 -9.27
N ILE A 270 12.45 -3.00 -8.54
CA ILE A 270 12.63 -2.17 -7.35
C ILE A 270 11.71 -2.70 -6.25
N LEU A 271 12.21 -2.79 -5.04
CA LEU A 271 11.41 -3.16 -3.87
C LEU A 271 11.52 -2.07 -2.81
N ASP A 272 10.38 -1.65 -2.32
CA ASP A 272 10.27 -0.73 -1.19
C ASP A 272 10.51 -1.46 0.13
N THR A 273 11.42 -0.94 0.95
CA THR A 273 11.74 -1.51 2.27
C THR A 273 11.97 -0.44 3.32
N ASN A 274 11.95 -0.84 4.57
CA ASN A 274 12.41 -0.01 5.69
C ASN A 274 13.61 -0.66 6.38
N ILE A 275 14.38 0.11 7.13
CA ILE A 275 15.48 -0.42 7.94
C ILE A 275 14.92 -0.88 9.28
N TRP A 276 15.26 -2.06 9.71
CA TRP A 276 14.91 -2.84 10.90
C TRP A 276 13.95 -2.18 11.91
N TRP A 277 14.42 -1.13 12.62
CA TRP A 277 13.65 -0.48 13.68
C TRP A 277 12.43 0.30 13.18
N PHE A 278 12.38 0.59 11.90
CA PHE A 278 11.32 1.34 11.22
C PHE A 278 10.58 0.47 10.20
N GLY A 279 10.84 -0.85 10.18
CA GLY A 279 10.19 -1.82 9.32
C GLY A 279 9.15 -2.67 10.05
N GLU A 280 8.42 -3.46 9.26
CA GLU A 280 7.38 -4.39 9.67
C GLU A 280 6.18 -3.75 10.38
N GLY A 281 5.25 -4.54 10.86
CA GLY A 281 4.03 -4.04 11.50
C GLY A 281 3.19 -3.19 10.54
N SER A 282 3.00 -1.90 10.84
CA SER A 282 2.27 -0.98 9.97
C SER A 282 3.13 -0.35 8.85
N ALA A 283 4.39 -0.69 8.76
CA ALA A 283 5.33 -0.22 7.75
C ALA A 283 5.65 -1.30 6.70
N ALA A 284 6.56 -0.99 5.76
CA ALA A 284 7.04 -1.93 4.75
C ALA A 284 8.01 -2.96 5.36
N PRO A 285 8.30 -4.08 4.66
CA PRO A 285 9.22 -5.10 5.13
C PRO A 285 10.62 -4.57 5.45
N ALA A 286 11.26 -5.16 6.47
CA ALA A 286 12.63 -4.84 6.84
C ALA A 286 13.63 -5.31 5.77
N ILE A 287 14.51 -4.40 5.31
CA ILE A 287 15.52 -4.71 4.30
C ILE A 287 16.41 -5.87 4.73
N GLU A 288 16.69 -6.03 6.03
CA GLU A 288 17.54 -7.09 6.54
C GLU A 288 16.93 -8.49 6.29
N LEU A 289 15.60 -8.64 6.42
CA LEU A 289 14.90 -9.88 6.11
C LEU A 289 14.86 -10.14 4.60
N ILE A 290 14.60 -9.11 3.81
CA ILE A 290 14.64 -9.14 2.34
C ILE A 290 16.05 -9.51 1.85
N TYR A 291 17.10 -8.98 2.48
CA TYR A 291 18.49 -9.31 2.14
C TYR A 291 18.79 -10.80 2.35
N ILE A 292 18.32 -11.40 3.44
CA ILE A 292 18.51 -12.85 3.68
C ILE A 292 17.82 -13.68 2.60
N PHE A 293 16.57 -13.35 2.24
CA PHE A 293 15.87 -14.02 1.15
C PHE A 293 16.60 -13.86 -0.19
N ALA A 294 16.99 -12.64 -0.53
CA ALA A 294 17.74 -12.37 -1.76
C ALA A 294 19.05 -13.16 -1.83
N LYS A 295 19.82 -13.19 -0.73
CA LYS A 295 21.07 -13.95 -0.63
C LYS A 295 20.84 -15.46 -0.84
N LYS A 296 19.82 -16.05 -0.20
CA LYS A 296 19.46 -17.47 -0.38
C LYS A 296 18.99 -17.77 -1.80
N LEU A 297 18.40 -16.81 -2.49
CA LEU A 297 17.97 -16.92 -3.89
C LEU A 297 19.09 -16.61 -4.91
N GLY A 298 20.27 -16.19 -4.46
CA GLY A 298 21.36 -15.77 -5.36
C GLY A 298 21.07 -14.45 -6.07
N VAL A 299 20.23 -13.59 -5.50
CA VAL A 299 19.92 -12.24 -6.00
C VAL A 299 20.83 -11.22 -5.30
N GLU A 300 21.48 -10.38 -6.08
CA GLU A 300 22.31 -9.29 -5.56
C GLU A 300 21.43 -8.10 -5.17
N VAL A 301 21.47 -7.71 -3.91
CA VAL A 301 20.84 -6.47 -3.43
C VAL A 301 21.83 -5.32 -3.64
N GLU A 302 21.45 -4.34 -4.47
CA GLU A 302 22.34 -3.21 -4.83
C GLU A 302 22.39 -2.15 -3.71
N VAL A 303 22.80 -2.54 -2.50
CA VAL A 303 22.95 -1.69 -1.32
C VAL A 303 24.15 -2.14 -0.48
N ASN A 304 24.91 -1.20 0.07
CA ASN A 304 25.95 -1.50 1.03
C ASN A 304 25.34 -1.83 2.42
N MET A 305 25.17 -3.11 2.71
CA MET A 305 24.56 -3.58 3.96
C MET A 305 25.39 -3.29 5.21
N GLU A 306 26.71 -3.06 5.11
CA GLU A 306 27.54 -2.60 6.24
C GLU A 306 27.14 -1.19 6.67
N ALA A 307 26.90 -0.31 5.70
CA ALA A 307 26.40 1.04 5.96
C ALA A 307 24.96 1.02 6.51
N VAL A 308 24.08 0.11 6.01
CA VAL A 308 22.76 -0.11 6.59
C VAL A 308 22.86 -0.52 8.06
N GLY A 309 23.85 -1.34 8.42
CA GLY A 309 24.14 -1.69 9.82
C GLY A 309 24.42 -0.47 10.69
N LYS A 310 25.21 0.50 10.19
CA LYS A 310 25.47 1.75 10.91
C LYS A 310 24.19 2.61 11.05
N ILE A 311 23.40 2.71 9.98
CA ILE A 311 22.11 3.42 10.03
C ILE A 311 21.20 2.77 11.09
N ARG A 312 21.11 1.44 11.12
CA ARG A 312 20.29 0.68 12.07
C ARG A 312 20.71 0.96 13.53
N GLU A 313 22.01 1.05 13.84
CA GLU A 313 22.48 1.37 15.19
C GLU A 313 21.97 2.75 15.65
N GLU A 314 22.07 3.77 14.80
CA GLU A 314 21.55 5.12 15.10
C GLU A 314 20.01 5.16 15.16
N LEU A 315 19.32 4.42 14.30
CA LEU A 315 17.85 4.36 14.28
C LEU A 315 17.25 3.77 15.56
N LYS A 316 18.00 2.92 16.27
CA LYS A 316 17.55 2.40 17.57
C LYS A 316 17.30 3.53 18.56
N ALA A 317 18.27 4.42 18.72
CA ALA A 317 18.14 5.58 19.61
C ALA A 317 17.02 6.53 19.13
N ALA A 318 16.88 6.71 17.81
CA ALA A 318 15.80 7.50 17.25
C ALA A 318 14.41 6.90 17.59
N ARG A 319 14.22 5.57 17.46
CA ARG A 319 12.97 4.89 17.85
C ARG A 319 12.68 5.02 19.34
N GLU A 320 13.70 4.85 20.19
CA GLU A 320 13.56 5.03 21.63
C GLU A 320 13.09 6.45 21.99
N SER A 321 13.61 7.48 21.30
CA SER A 321 13.17 8.87 21.48
C SER A 321 11.73 9.14 21.00
N LEU A 322 11.21 8.30 20.11
CA LEU A 322 9.86 8.39 19.54
C LEU A 322 8.84 7.48 20.25
N ARG A 323 9.19 6.89 21.40
CA ARG A 323 8.37 5.88 22.10
C ARG A 323 6.93 6.32 22.37
N ASP A 324 6.70 7.59 22.66
CA ASP A 324 5.34 8.11 22.91
C ASP A 324 4.44 8.06 21.68
N PHE A 325 5.03 8.02 20.50
CA PHE A 325 4.35 7.94 19.21
C PHE A 325 4.41 6.54 18.60
N ASP A 326 5.22 5.61 19.18
CA ASP A 326 5.41 4.27 18.64
C ASP A 326 4.11 3.45 18.79
N LEU A 327 3.50 3.09 17.67
CA LEU A 327 2.30 2.25 17.62
C LEU A 327 2.55 0.84 18.14
N HIS A 328 3.81 0.40 18.16
CA HIS A 328 4.26 -0.94 18.56
C HIS A 328 5.27 -0.92 19.71
N LYS A 329 5.15 0.07 20.62
CA LYS A 329 6.06 0.27 21.75
C LYS A 329 6.24 -0.95 22.66
N ASP A 330 5.27 -1.87 22.66
CA ASP A 330 5.29 -3.10 23.46
C ASP A 330 5.91 -4.28 22.66
N ASN A 331 6.17 -4.10 21.37
CA ASN A 331 6.79 -5.06 20.46
C ASN A 331 8.13 -4.51 19.93
N PHE A 332 9.07 -4.24 20.84
CA PHE A 332 10.38 -3.78 20.41
C PHE A 332 11.15 -4.94 19.77
N PRO A 333 11.57 -4.84 18.48
CA PRO A 333 12.25 -5.93 17.80
C PRO A 333 13.55 -6.33 18.49
N LYS A 334 13.95 -7.60 18.38
CA LYS A 334 15.28 -8.05 18.78
C LYS A 334 16.32 -7.43 17.85
N ALA A 335 17.46 -6.99 18.40
CA ALA A 335 18.57 -6.53 17.58
C ALA A 335 19.10 -7.70 16.73
N PHE A 336 19.39 -7.43 15.45
CA PHE A 336 19.95 -8.39 14.53
C PHE A 336 20.72 -7.70 13.39
N ASP A 337 21.86 -8.26 13.04
CA ASP A 337 22.68 -7.82 11.93
C ASP A 337 22.93 -9.01 10.97
N PRO A 338 22.36 -9.01 9.75
CA PRO A 338 22.49 -10.13 8.82
C PRO A 338 23.92 -10.38 8.32
N LEU A 339 24.86 -9.45 8.59
CA LEU A 339 26.26 -9.63 8.23
C LEU A 339 27.12 -10.15 9.38
N LYS A 340 26.70 -9.93 10.64
CA LYS A 340 27.50 -10.25 11.84
C LYS A 340 26.90 -11.39 12.67
N ASP A 341 25.58 -11.46 12.75
CA ASP A 341 24.88 -12.41 13.60
C ASP A 341 24.59 -13.71 12.84
N THR A 342 24.60 -14.81 13.58
CA THR A 342 24.22 -16.12 13.05
C THR A 342 22.78 -16.43 13.46
N LEU A 343 21.96 -16.79 12.50
CA LEU A 343 20.61 -17.27 12.76
C LEU A 343 20.62 -18.63 13.46
N PRO A 344 19.76 -18.87 14.47
CA PRO A 344 19.50 -20.22 14.91
C PRO A 344 19.07 -21.11 13.75
N ALA A 345 19.51 -22.37 13.72
CA ALA A 345 19.24 -23.30 12.62
C ALA A 345 17.74 -23.46 12.34
N GLU A 346 16.90 -23.42 13.39
CA GLU A 346 15.44 -23.48 13.26
C GLU A 346 14.84 -22.28 12.54
N ILE A 347 15.41 -21.07 12.72
CA ILE A 347 14.95 -19.84 12.06
C ILE A 347 15.52 -19.77 10.64
N ASP A 348 16.79 -20.14 10.43
CA ASP A 348 17.36 -20.23 9.09
C ASP A 348 16.56 -21.20 8.20
N ALA A 349 16.11 -22.32 8.77
CA ALA A 349 15.22 -23.27 8.08
C ALA A 349 13.84 -22.68 7.75
N GLN A 350 13.33 -21.68 8.48
CA GLN A 350 12.07 -21.01 8.10
C GLN A 350 12.25 -20.16 6.82
N PHE A 351 13.40 -19.54 6.62
CA PHE A 351 13.68 -18.84 5.35
C PHE A 351 13.70 -19.81 4.18
N ASP A 352 14.30 -21.00 4.34
CA ASP A 352 14.30 -22.03 3.29
C ASP A 352 12.90 -22.56 3.01
N LYS A 353 12.10 -22.85 4.06
CA LYS A 353 10.70 -23.25 3.91
C LYS A 353 9.85 -22.19 3.20
N ALA A 354 10.05 -20.91 3.53
CA ALA A 354 9.34 -19.82 2.86
C ALA A 354 9.68 -19.78 1.37
N ILE A 355 10.95 -19.94 0.99
CA ILE A 355 11.39 -19.99 -0.40
C ILE A 355 10.81 -21.19 -1.14
N GLU A 356 10.80 -22.38 -0.53
CA GLU A 356 10.22 -23.59 -1.12
C GLU A 356 8.71 -23.45 -1.31
N ALA A 357 8.00 -22.96 -0.30
CA ALA A 357 6.56 -22.71 -0.36
C ALA A 357 6.22 -21.66 -1.43
N ALA A 358 6.99 -20.57 -1.52
CA ALA A 358 6.83 -19.54 -2.55
C ALA A 358 6.99 -20.13 -3.97
N LYS A 359 8.01 -20.95 -4.20
CA LYS A 359 8.23 -21.65 -5.49
C LYS A 359 7.11 -22.63 -5.84
N ALA A 360 6.50 -23.25 -4.81
CA ALA A 360 5.37 -24.16 -4.97
C ALA A 360 4.02 -23.43 -5.10
N ASN A 361 3.96 -22.11 -4.93
CA ASN A 361 2.74 -21.31 -4.77
C ASN A 361 1.85 -21.81 -3.61
N ASP A 362 2.46 -22.32 -2.55
CA ASP A 362 1.78 -22.69 -1.30
C ASP A 362 1.72 -21.50 -0.36
N GLU A 363 0.66 -20.70 -0.50
CA GLU A 363 0.48 -19.48 0.27
C GLU A 363 0.41 -19.72 1.78
N GLU A 364 -0.25 -20.81 2.21
CA GLU A 364 -0.40 -21.10 3.64
C GLU A 364 0.95 -21.41 4.28
N ALA A 365 1.72 -22.30 3.68
CA ALA A 365 3.06 -22.64 4.16
C ALA A 365 4.02 -21.44 4.11
N LEU A 366 3.92 -20.62 3.06
CA LEU A 366 4.72 -19.40 2.90
C LEU A 366 4.43 -18.41 4.03
N LEU A 367 3.17 -18.11 4.29
CA LEU A 367 2.76 -17.20 5.36
C LEU A 367 3.15 -17.73 6.73
N ALA A 368 2.96 -19.04 7.00
CA ALA A 368 3.35 -19.66 8.26
C ALA A 368 4.86 -19.50 8.52
N ALA A 369 5.70 -19.70 7.51
CA ALA A 369 7.15 -19.56 7.63
C ALA A 369 7.57 -18.10 7.85
N CYS A 370 7.00 -17.15 7.10
CA CYS A 370 7.28 -15.71 7.27
C CYS A 370 6.85 -15.22 8.66
N HIS A 371 5.65 -15.59 9.14
CA HIS A 371 5.17 -15.21 10.47
C HIS A 371 6.03 -15.83 11.59
N ALA A 372 6.60 -17.03 11.39
CA ALA A 372 7.54 -17.61 12.35
C ALA A 372 8.86 -16.79 12.43
N ILE A 373 9.35 -16.29 11.28
CA ILE A 373 10.52 -15.40 11.22
C ILE A 373 10.21 -14.08 11.95
N GLU A 374 9.11 -13.41 11.60
CA GLU A 374 8.68 -12.14 12.22
C GLU A 374 8.50 -12.29 13.74
N ALA A 375 7.85 -13.37 14.17
CA ALA A 375 7.63 -13.67 15.59
C ALA A 375 8.95 -13.91 16.35
N TYR A 376 9.92 -14.61 15.76
CA TYR A 376 11.24 -14.80 16.37
C TYR A 376 11.92 -13.47 16.66
N PHE A 377 11.83 -12.50 15.77
CA PHE A 377 12.41 -11.19 15.96
C PHE A 377 11.55 -10.23 16.79
N ASN A 378 10.42 -10.69 17.30
CA ASN A 378 9.46 -9.89 18.08
C ASN A 378 8.86 -8.72 17.28
N PHE A 379 8.70 -8.88 15.98
CA PHE A 379 7.91 -7.94 15.18
C PHE A 379 6.41 -8.05 15.51
N PRO A 380 5.62 -6.99 15.23
CA PRO A 380 4.19 -7.01 15.51
C PRO A 380 3.48 -8.16 14.77
N LYS A 381 2.55 -8.81 15.47
CA LYS A 381 1.73 -9.86 14.86
C LYS A 381 0.79 -9.27 13.81
N PRO A 382 0.40 -10.06 12.78
CA PRO A 382 -0.63 -9.67 11.84
C PRO A 382 -1.89 -9.17 12.52
N ASN A 383 -2.41 -8.05 12.03
CA ASN A 383 -3.69 -7.52 12.51
C ASN A 383 -4.85 -8.24 11.79
N VAL A 384 -5.44 -9.23 12.47
CA VAL A 384 -6.50 -10.07 11.94
C VAL A 384 -7.74 -9.24 11.54
N ILE A 385 -8.09 -8.23 12.33
CA ILE A 385 -9.26 -7.36 12.05
C ILE A 385 -9.06 -6.60 10.73
N VAL A 386 -7.88 -6.02 10.55
CA VAL A 386 -7.50 -5.31 9.31
C VAL A 386 -7.49 -6.27 8.12
N LYS A 387 -6.97 -7.48 8.31
CA LYS A 387 -6.92 -8.54 7.29
C LYS A 387 -8.33 -8.97 6.86
N GLU A 388 -9.21 -9.26 7.82
CA GLU A 388 -10.56 -9.74 7.55
C GLU A 388 -11.46 -8.68 6.94
N ALA A 389 -11.35 -7.43 7.42
CA ALA A 389 -12.12 -6.31 6.91
C ALA A 389 -11.54 -5.70 5.62
N GLU A 390 -10.33 -6.13 5.20
CA GLU A 390 -9.63 -5.64 3.99
C GLU A 390 -9.50 -4.11 3.95
N VAL A 391 -9.12 -3.53 5.09
CA VAL A 391 -8.99 -2.08 5.25
C VAL A 391 -7.54 -1.68 5.58
N PRO A 392 -7.11 -0.44 5.23
CA PRO A 392 -5.82 0.07 5.68
C PRO A 392 -5.72 0.17 7.20
N GLY A 393 -4.56 -0.16 7.78
CA GLY A 393 -4.33 -0.04 9.22
C GLY A 393 -4.59 1.37 9.76
N GLY A 394 -4.23 2.41 9.01
CA GLY A 394 -4.52 3.80 9.35
C GLY A 394 -6.01 4.13 9.39
N MET A 395 -6.82 3.51 8.52
CA MET A 395 -8.28 3.65 8.57
C MET A 395 -8.84 3.08 9.88
N TYR A 396 -8.43 1.85 10.24
CA TYR A 396 -8.83 1.21 11.49
C TYR A 396 -8.45 2.06 12.72
N SER A 397 -7.22 2.54 12.79
CA SER A 397 -6.74 3.38 13.90
C SER A 397 -7.54 4.68 14.03
N ASN A 398 -7.89 5.32 12.92
CA ASN A 398 -8.72 6.53 12.90
C ASN A 398 -10.15 6.25 13.41
N MET A 399 -10.76 5.14 12.99
CA MET A 399 -12.10 4.73 13.46
C MET A 399 -12.10 4.49 14.97
N VAL A 400 -11.11 3.77 15.50
CA VAL A 400 -10.94 3.55 16.94
C VAL A 400 -10.78 4.87 17.69
N ALA A 401 -9.95 5.79 17.20
CA ALA A 401 -9.75 7.11 17.82
C ALA A 401 -11.04 7.93 17.83
N GLN A 402 -11.77 7.96 16.72
CA GLN A 402 -13.06 8.66 16.61
C GLN A 402 -14.08 8.11 17.59
N LEU A 403 -14.21 6.78 17.68
CA LEU A 403 -15.17 6.14 18.60
C LEU A 403 -14.81 6.36 20.07
N ARG A 404 -13.52 6.38 20.42
CA ARG A 404 -13.07 6.76 21.77
C ARG A 404 -13.45 8.18 22.16
N GLN A 405 -13.27 9.14 21.25
CA GLN A 405 -13.71 10.53 21.47
C GLN A 405 -15.22 10.64 21.69
N LEU A 406 -15.99 9.81 21.00
CA LEU A 406 -17.45 9.75 21.11
C LEU A 406 -17.92 8.86 22.27
N LYS A 407 -17.03 8.18 22.99
CA LYS A 407 -17.34 7.18 24.02
C LYS A 407 -18.30 6.11 23.54
N ALA A 408 -18.07 5.61 22.32
CA ALA A 408 -18.94 4.69 21.59
C ALA A 408 -18.13 3.52 20.97
N GLU A 409 -17.09 3.03 21.66
CA GLU A 409 -16.23 1.95 21.19
C GLU A 409 -17.00 0.64 20.92
N ASP A 410 -18.13 0.48 21.57
CA ASP A 410 -19.03 -0.68 21.41
C ASP A 410 -19.63 -0.82 20.01
N VAL A 411 -19.63 0.23 19.18
CA VAL A 411 -20.10 0.15 17.77
C VAL A 411 -18.98 -0.12 16.76
N LEU A 412 -17.75 -0.33 17.20
CA LEU A 412 -16.61 -0.55 16.29
C LEU A 412 -16.82 -1.75 15.36
N GLU A 413 -17.27 -2.88 15.92
CA GLU A 413 -17.50 -4.09 15.13
C GLU A 413 -18.60 -3.89 14.08
N ASP A 414 -19.69 -3.22 14.43
CA ASP A 414 -20.76 -2.90 13.49
C ASP A 414 -20.29 -1.92 12.40
N ALA A 415 -19.52 -0.91 12.78
CA ALA A 415 -18.93 0.01 11.82
C ALA A 415 -17.99 -0.72 10.83
N MET A 416 -17.16 -1.65 11.30
CA MET A 416 -16.30 -2.46 10.45
C MET A 416 -17.10 -3.32 9.45
N LYS A 417 -18.17 -3.96 9.89
CA LYS A 417 -19.10 -4.73 9.02
C LYS A 417 -19.82 -3.86 7.98
N LEU A 418 -19.95 -2.57 8.24
CA LEU A 418 -20.62 -1.63 7.33
C LEU A 418 -19.67 -1.07 6.25
N ILE A 419 -18.37 -1.23 6.39
CA ILE A 419 -17.39 -0.70 5.42
C ILE A 419 -17.67 -1.17 3.99
N PRO A 420 -17.90 -2.48 3.70
CA PRO A 420 -18.21 -2.93 2.35
C PRO A 420 -19.43 -2.23 1.75
N LYS A 421 -20.51 -2.06 2.54
CA LYS A 421 -21.71 -1.34 2.12
C LYS A 421 -21.41 0.14 1.81
N VAL A 422 -20.81 0.85 2.75
CA VAL A 422 -20.50 2.28 2.58
C VAL A 422 -19.54 2.51 1.41
N ARG A 423 -18.59 1.60 1.18
CA ARG A 423 -17.69 1.62 0.05
C ARG A 423 -18.42 1.44 -1.29
N ARG A 424 -19.42 0.52 -1.35
CA ARG A 424 -20.26 0.38 -2.55
C ARG A 424 -21.07 1.64 -2.81
N ASP A 425 -21.68 2.18 -1.79
CA ASP A 425 -22.50 3.39 -1.88
C ASP A 425 -21.64 4.61 -2.30
N ALA A 426 -20.34 4.57 -2.05
CA ALA A 426 -19.36 5.56 -2.50
C ALA A 426 -18.79 5.28 -3.91
N GLY A 427 -19.29 4.28 -4.65
CA GLY A 427 -18.81 3.94 -5.99
C GLY A 427 -17.59 3.01 -6.03
N LEU A 428 -17.43 2.14 -5.02
CA LEU A 428 -16.34 1.14 -4.93
C LEU A 428 -14.94 1.74 -4.94
N VAL A 429 -14.77 2.88 -4.30
CA VAL A 429 -13.49 3.59 -4.24
C VAL A 429 -12.38 2.74 -3.62
N PRO A 430 -11.12 2.85 -4.11
CA PRO A 430 -9.98 2.28 -3.42
C PRO A 430 -9.83 2.84 -2.01
N LEU A 431 -9.51 1.96 -1.03
CA LEU A 431 -9.33 2.39 0.36
C LEU A 431 -7.89 2.86 0.58
N VAL A 432 -7.58 4.04 0.09
CA VAL A 432 -6.32 4.77 0.29
C VAL A 432 -6.61 6.15 0.89
N THR A 433 -5.61 6.84 1.43
CA THR A 433 -5.81 8.21 1.94
C THR A 433 -6.07 9.20 0.77
N PRO A 434 -7.15 10.00 0.77
CA PRO A 434 -8.09 10.24 1.88
C PRO A 434 -9.37 9.36 1.87
N THR A 435 -9.66 8.61 0.81
CA THR A 435 -10.91 7.88 0.62
C THR A 435 -11.19 6.87 1.75
N SER A 436 -10.15 6.18 2.25
CA SER A 436 -10.28 5.28 3.38
C SER A 436 -10.79 5.98 4.65
N GLN A 437 -10.32 7.19 4.92
CA GLN A 437 -10.78 7.97 6.08
C GLN A 437 -12.22 8.43 5.91
N ILE A 438 -12.60 8.84 4.71
CA ILE A 438 -13.97 9.27 4.38
C ILE A 438 -14.95 8.10 4.56
N VAL A 439 -14.63 6.95 3.98
CA VAL A 439 -15.46 5.73 4.08
C VAL A 439 -15.54 5.25 5.54
N GLY A 440 -14.42 5.20 6.26
CA GLY A 440 -14.39 4.77 7.67
C GLY A 440 -15.21 5.67 8.58
N SER A 441 -15.04 6.98 8.47
CA SER A 441 -15.84 7.94 9.26
C SER A 441 -17.33 7.85 8.94
N GLN A 442 -17.69 7.64 7.67
CA GLN A 442 -19.08 7.47 7.29
C GLN A 442 -19.66 6.14 7.80
N ALA A 443 -18.88 5.04 7.80
CA ALA A 443 -19.31 3.77 8.38
C ALA A 443 -19.60 3.91 9.89
N VAL A 444 -18.77 4.64 10.63
CA VAL A 444 -19.01 4.99 12.04
C VAL A 444 -20.34 5.77 12.19
N MET A 445 -20.57 6.78 11.34
CA MET A 445 -21.82 7.56 11.39
C MET A 445 -23.06 6.70 11.12
N VAL A 446 -22.98 5.77 10.16
CA VAL A 446 -24.09 4.84 9.86
C VAL A 446 -24.32 3.89 11.04
N ALA A 447 -23.26 3.32 11.64
CA ALA A 447 -23.39 2.45 12.82
C ALA A 447 -24.06 3.17 14.00
N LEU A 448 -23.65 4.40 14.28
CA LEU A 448 -24.27 5.24 15.33
C LEU A 448 -25.74 5.58 15.01
N SER A 449 -26.06 5.86 13.73
CA SER A 449 -27.45 6.11 13.30
C SER A 449 -28.34 4.89 13.54
N ARG A 450 -27.87 3.70 13.15
CA ARG A 450 -28.58 2.43 13.39
C ARG A 450 -28.78 2.15 14.88
N LYS A 451 -27.75 2.35 15.70
CA LYS A 451 -27.83 2.21 17.16
C LYS A 451 -28.89 3.14 17.78
N ALA A 452 -29.07 4.32 17.22
CA ALA A 452 -30.10 5.29 17.63
C ALA A 452 -31.51 5.05 17.00
N GLY A 453 -31.70 3.95 16.24
CA GLY A 453 -32.94 3.63 15.56
C GLY A 453 -33.27 4.53 14.37
N ASN A 454 -32.27 5.16 13.76
CA ASN A 454 -32.42 6.02 12.59
C ASN A 454 -32.01 5.29 11.31
N ASP A 455 -32.43 5.83 10.17
CA ASP A 455 -32.04 5.35 8.85
C ASP A 455 -30.54 5.55 8.58
N ASP A 456 -30.00 4.70 7.69
CA ASP A 456 -28.66 4.88 7.15
C ASP A 456 -28.54 6.26 6.48
N TYR A 457 -27.38 6.88 6.62
CA TYR A 457 -27.11 8.19 6.01
C TYR A 457 -28.00 9.36 6.49
N LYS A 458 -28.74 9.22 7.59
CA LYS A 458 -29.38 10.38 8.24
C LYS A 458 -28.36 11.48 8.53
N ASN A 459 -27.14 11.07 8.91
CA ASN A 459 -25.99 11.95 9.09
C ASN A 459 -24.90 11.57 8.08
N THR A 460 -24.46 12.54 7.28
CA THR A 460 -23.37 12.37 6.30
C THR A 460 -22.34 13.46 6.47
N SER A 461 -21.05 13.11 6.26
CA SER A 461 -20.00 14.10 6.21
C SER A 461 -19.99 14.83 4.85
N ASN A 462 -19.57 16.11 4.84
CA ASN A 462 -19.43 16.86 3.58
C ASN A 462 -18.45 16.17 2.63
N GLN A 463 -17.38 15.56 3.17
CA GLN A 463 -16.42 14.83 2.36
C GLN A 463 -17.05 13.60 1.68
N PHE A 464 -17.89 12.84 2.40
CA PHE A 464 -18.60 11.71 1.81
C PHE A 464 -19.58 12.16 0.71
N VAL A 465 -20.34 13.23 0.97
CA VAL A 465 -21.24 13.81 -0.04
C VAL A 465 -20.46 14.26 -1.28
N SER A 466 -19.31 14.90 -1.11
CA SER A 466 -18.46 15.31 -2.23
C SER A 466 -17.91 14.09 -2.99
N LEU A 467 -17.47 13.06 -2.28
CA LEU A 467 -16.95 11.82 -2.89
C LEU A 467 -18.00 11.12 -3.77
N VAL A 468 -19.25 11.05 -3.31
CA VAL A 468 -20.36 10.42 -4.05
C VAL A 468 -20.80 11.23 -5.27
N LYS A 469 -20.57 12.54 -5.25
CA LYS A 469 -20.93 13.43 -6.38
C LYS A 469 -19.91 13.44 -7.51
N GLY A 470 -18.69 13.00 -7.26
CA GLY A 470 -17.56 13.01 -8.21
C GLY A 470 -16.70 14.25 -8.09
#